data_edd26c918659f168a8c030d606be5645
#
_entry.id   edd26c918659f168a8c030d606be5645
#
_cell.length_a   1.000
_cell.length_b   1.000
_cell.length_c   1.000
_cell.angle_alpha   90.00
_cell.angle_beta   90.00
_cell.angle_gamma   90.00
#
_symmetry.space_group_name_H-M   'P 1'
#
loop_
_entity.id
_entity.type
_entity.pdbx_description
1 polymer ?
#
loop_
_entity_poly.entity_id
_entity_poly.type
_entity_poly.pdbx_seq_one_letter_code
_entity_poly.pdbx_strand_id
1 'polypeptide(L)'
;SYSDIWKEYLIPSKCNDRGLVWSDIWIGKTLLFDFDSPKNPLWAFERADKVATHLTSEYGAECFVVFSGSKGFHVHVGLEDSRRLVGIDWEDYQDHKDPLKVIGQAHADKVVELASEAGVNYTTEDRSSNFRQGIVRCPYSIHPKTGQIVWPLDMKSIEKLRSKDNLTIEGVAKTIHRWDIPNQST
;
A
#
# COMPACT_ATOMS: atom_id res chain seq x y z
N SER A 1 -8.40 24.06 -3.35
CA SER A 1 -7.20 23.24 -3.53
C SER A 1 -7.24 22.07 -2.53
N TYR A 2 -6.52 20.99 -2.81
CA TYR A 2 -6.37 19.85 -1.90
C TYR A 2 -5.97 20.28 -0.46
N SER A 3 -5.19 21.35 -0.34
CA SER A 3 -4.78 21.92 0.96
C SER A 3 -5.94 22.45 1.79
N ASP A 4 -7.03 22.86 1.18
CA ASP A 4 -8.16 23.47 1.86
C ASP A 4 -9.11 22.39 2.38
N ILE A 5 -9.24 21.27 1.64
CA ILE A 5 -9.95 20.08 2.10
C ILE A 5 -9.26 19.50 3.35
N TRP A 6 -7.92 19.40 3.37
CA TRP A 6 -7.17 18.93 4.52
C TRP A 6 -7.36 19.79 5.77
N LYS A 7 -7.40 21.10 5.62
CA LYS A 7 -7.57 22.04 6.74
C LYS A 7 -8.99 22.07 7.30
N GLU A 8 -10.00 21.86 6.47
CA GLU A 8 -11.39 21.98 6.87
C GLU A 8 -12.05 20.65 7.29
N TYR A 9 -11.65 19.52 6.71
CA TYR A 9 -12.41 18.28 6.81
C TYR A 9 -11.69 17.13 7.52
N LEU A 10 -10.38 17.19 7.67
CA LEU A 10 -9.60 16.10 8.27
C LEU A 10 -9.27 16.27 9.76
N ILE A 11 -9.79 17.30 10.40
CA ILE A 11 -9.80 17.38 11.86
C ILE A 11 -11.04 16.62 12.33
N PRO A 12 -10.91 15.45 12.99
CA PRO A 12 -12.04 14.60 13.37
C PRO A 12 -13.16 15.31 14.13
N SER A 13 -12.81 16.28 14.98
CA SER A 13 -13.77 17.12 15.70
C SER A 13 -14.65 17.97 14.77
N LYS A 14 -14.08 18.52 13.69
CA LYS A 14 -14.84 19.35 12.75
C LYS A 14 -15.73 18.53 11.81
N CYS A 15 -15.34 17.30 11.49
CA CYS A 15 -16.19 16.39 10.72
C CYS A 15 -17.45 16.01 11.50
N ASN A 16 -17.31 15.70 12.81
CA ASN A 16 -18.42 15.35 13.68
C ASN A 16 -19.38 16.53 13.90
N ASP A 17 -18.84 17.73 14.13
CA ASP A 17 -19.64 18.95 14.36
C ASP A 17 -20.48 19.37 13.15
N ARG A 18 -20.07 18.98 11.95
CA ARG A 18 -20.78 19.26 10.69
C ARG A 18 -21.69 18.14 10.22
N GLY A 19 -21.75 17.02 10.96
CA GLY A 19 -22.52 15.84 10.57
C GLY A 19 -21.96 15.12 9.33
N LEU A 20 -20.72 15.47 8.89
CA LEU A 20 -20.08 14.78 7.79
C LEU A 20 -19.55 13.43 8.24
N VAL A 21 -19.80 12.40 7.45
CA VAL A 21 -19.20 11.08 7.63
C VAL A 21 -18.09 10.88 6.58
N TRP A 22 -17.18 9.94 6.83
CA TRP A 22 -16.07 9.67 5.90
C TRP A 22 -16.53 9.36 4.46
N SER A 23 -17.72 8.78 4.29
CA SER A 23 -18.32 8.56 2.98
C SER A 23 -18.57 9.84 2.16
N ASP A 24 -18.79 10.96 2.83
CA ASP A 24 -19.11 12.24 2.15
C ASP A 24 -17.86 12.92 1.55
N ILE A 25 -16.68 12.50 2.02
CA ILE A 25 -15.40 13.05 1.56
C ILE A 25 -14.51 12.01 0.88
N TRP A 26 -15.00 10.77 0.75
CA TRP A 26 -14.25 9.71 0.12
C TRP A 26 -14.24 9.90 -1.41
N ILE A 27 -13.06 9.92 -2.01
CA ILE A 27 -12.85 10.20 -3.43
C ILE A 27 -12.42 8.98 -4.25
N GLY A 28 -12.11 7.88 -3.59
CA GLY A 28 -11.67 6.66 -4.25
C GLY A 28 -10.92 5.73 -3.31
N LYS A 29 -10.62 4.56 -3.81
CA LYS A 29 -9.83 3.55 -3.13
C LYS A 29 -8.79 2.96 -4.08
N THR A 30 -7.57 2.81 -3.59
CA THR A 30 -6.49 2.16 -4.32
C THR A 30 -6.44 0.67 -4.03
N LEU A 31 -6.01 -0.14 -4.99
CA LEU A 31 -5.60 -1.51 -4.75
C LEU A 31 -4.31 -1.52 -3.94
N LEU A 32 -4.33 -2.31 -2.89
CA LEU A 32 -3.20 -2.48 -1.98
C LEU A 32 -2.93 -3.96 -1.75
N PHE A 33 -1.72 -4.39 -2.01
CA PHE A 33 -1.25 -5.73 -1.65
C PHE A 33 -0.34 -5.61 -0.44
N ASP A 34 -0.62 -6.40 0.60
CA ASP A 34 0.13 -6.41 1.85
C ASP A 34 0.75 -7.80 2.04
N PHE A 35 2.07 -7.87 2.02
CA PHE A 35 2.84 -9.10 2.13
C PHE A 35 3.70 -9.06 3.38
N ASP A 36 3.33 -9.86 4.36
CA ASP A 36 4.03 -9.97 5.63
C ASP A 36 4.81 -11.30 5.75
N SER A 37 6.04 -11.23 6.21
CA SER A 37 6.83 -12.41 6.59
C SER A 37 7.82 -12.09 7.71
N PRO A 38 7.46 -12.33 8.97
CA PRO A 38 8.32 -12.01 10.11
C PRO A 38 9.65 -12.76 10.11
N LYS A 39 9.68 -13.95 9.52
CA LYS A 39 10.86 -14.82 9.50
C LYS A 39 11.74 -14.65 8.26
N ASN A 40 11.15 -14.20 7.17
CA ASN A 40 11.85 -14.05 5.89
C ASN A 40 11.33 -12.81 5.13
N PRO A 41 11.84 -11.61 5.42
CA PRO A 41 11.43 -10.39 4.73
C PRO A 41 11.65 -10.43 3.21
N LEU A 42 12.67 -11.14 2.73
CA LEU A 42 12.90 -11.28 1.29
C LEU A 42 11.80 -12.05 0.59
N TRP A 43 11.22 -13.06 1.24
CA TRP A 43 10.07 -13.77 0.69
C TRP A 43 8.84 -12.86 0.52
N ALA A 44 8.62 -11.95 1.47
CA ALA A 44 7.58 -10.93 1.33
C ALA A 44 7.90 -9.95 0.18
N PHE A 45 9.18 -9.56 0.05
CA PHE A 45 9.64 -8.73 -1.07
C PHE A 45 9.45 -9.41 -2.42
N GLU A 46 9.84 -10.68 -2.57
CA GLU A 46 9.70 -11.45 -3.82
C GLU A 46 8.24 -11.52 -4.29
N ARG A 47 7.30 -11.69 -3.36
CA ARG A 47 5.86 -11.69 -3.67
C ARG A 47 5.40 -10.31 -4.13
N ALA A 48 5.79 -9.26 -3.43
CA ALA A 48 5.47 -7.89 -3.78
C ALA A 48 6.05 -7.52 -5.16
N ASP A 49 7.30 -7.87 -5.41
CA ASP A 49 8.00 -7.61 -6.67
C ASP A 49 7.37 -8.36 -7.86
N LYS A 50 6.97 -9.62 -7.67
CA LYS A 50 6.24 -10.39 -8.69
C LYS A 50 4.92 -9.74 -9.05
N VAL A 51 4.13 -9.35 -8.05
CA VAL A 51 2.83 -8.69 -8.30
C VAL A 51 3.03 -7.34 -8.98
N ALA A 52 3.94 -6.50 -8.49
CA ALA A 52 4.21 -5.20 -9.11
C ALA A 52 4.70 -5.35 -10.56
N THR A 53 5.59 -6.29 -10.82
CA THR A 53 6.09 -6.58 -12.18
C THR A 53 4.95 -7.05 -13.08
N HIS A 54 4.11 -7.99 -12.63
CA HIS A 54 2.96 -8.49 -13.39
C HIS A 54 1.98 -7.36 -13.73
N LEU A 55 1.58 -6.55 -12.74
CA LEU A 55 0.65 -5.44 -12.96
C LEU A 55 1.20 -4.40 -13.96
N THR A 56 2.49 -4.13 -13.90
CA THR A 56 3.13 -3.20 -14.82
C THR A 56 3.24 -3.78 -16.22
N SER A 57 3.64 -5.06 -16.38
CA SER A 57 3.84 -5.69 -17.69
C SER A 57 2.53 -6.01 -18.40
N GLU A 58 1.55 -6.60 -17.71
CA GLU A 58 0.32 -7.09 -18.32
C GLU A 58 -0.77 -6.02 -18.42
N TYR A 59 -0.80 -5.11 -17.45
CA TYR A 59 -1.86 -4.11 -17.37
C TYR A 59 -1.39 -2.67 -17.60
N GLY A 60 -0.08 -2.43 -17.71
CA GLY A 60 0.49 -1.09 -17.81
C GLY A 60 0.19 -0.24 -16.58
N ALA A 61 -0.07 -0.87 -15.41
CA ALA A 61 -0.46 -0.15 -14.22
C ALA A 61 0.73 0.51 -13.53
N GLU A 62 0.53 1.72 -13.03
CA GLU A 62 1.49 2.41 -12.19
C GLU A 62 1.49 1.80 -10.79
N CYS A 63 2.61 1.14 -10.44
CA CYS A 63 2.77 0.47 -9.16
C CYS A 63 4.07 0.87 -8.49
N PHE A 64 4.06 0.90 -7.15
CA PHE A 64 5.29 1.04 -6.38
C PHE A 64 5.30 0.12 -5.18
N VAL A 65 6.46 -0.47 -4.93
CA VAL A 65 6.72 -1.35 -3.80
C VAL A 65 7.19 -0.51 -2.62
N VAL A 66 6.63 -0.75 -1.45
CA VAL A 66 6.92 0.00 -0.23
C VAL A 66 7.35 -0.98 0.86
N PHE A 67 8.51 -0.76 1.48
CA PHE A 67 8.88 -1.46 2.71
C PHE A 67 8.02 -0.96 3.87
N SER A 68 7.37 -1.85 4.59
CA SER A 68 6.40 -1.50 5.66
C SER A 68 7.04 -0.91 6.93
N GLY A 69 8.38 -0.84 6.98
CA GLY A 69 9.12 -0.45 8.19
C GLY A 69 9.22 -1.57 9.22
N SER A 70 8.78 -2.80 8.92
CA SER A 70 8.84 -3.95 9.81
C SER A 70 9.08 -5.23 9.02
N LYS A 71 8.08 -6.10 8.92
CA LYS A 71 8.20 -7.49 8.47
C LYS A 71 7.75 -7.73 7.04
N GLY A 72 7.31 -6.68 6.33
CA GLY A 72 6.65 -6.87 5.04
C GLY A 72 6.88 -5.76 4.03
N PHE A 73 6.22 -5.98 2.89
CA PHE A 73 6.20 -5.04 1.78
C PHE A 73 4.77 -4.88 1.26
N HIS A 74 4.45 -3.66 0.87
CA HIS A 74 3.18 -3.34 0.24
C HIS A 74 3.40 -3.05 -1.25
N VAL A 75 2.43 -3.40 -2.09
CA VAL A 75 2.33 -2.87 -3.45
C VAL A 75 1.16 -1.91 -3.49
N HIS A 76 1.44 -0.66 -3.79
CA HIS A 76 0.43 0.37 -4.02
C HIS A 76 0.22 0.52 -5.51
N VAL A 77 -1.03 0.52 -5.93
CA VAL A 77 -1.44 0.77 -7.33
C VAL A 77 -2.02 2.17 -7.41
N GLY A 78 -1.70 2.90 -8.48
CA GLY A 78 -2.25 4.22 -8.72
C GLY A 78 -3.79 4.25 -8.66
N LEU A 79 -4.39 5.37 -8.29
CA LEU A 79 -5.84 5.47 -8.10
C LEU A 79 -6.61 5.15 -9.38
N GLU A 80 -6.22 5.74 -10.49
CA GLU A 80 -6.88 5.53 -11.79
C GLU A 80 -6.74 4.09 -12.28
N ASP A 81 -5.55 3.49 -12.12
CA ASP A 81 -5.34 2.08 -12.45
C ASP A 81 -6.14 1.15 -11.53
N SER A 82 -6.25 1.49 -10.26
CA SER A 82 -7.08 0.73 -9.31
C SER A 82 -8.55 0.75 -9.74
N ARG A 83 -9.10 1.91 -10.12
CA ARG A 83 -10.47 2.04 -10.65
C ARG A 83 -10.65 1.20 -11.90
N ARG A 84 -9.74 1.31 -12.86
CA ARG A 84 -9.77 0.55 -14.11
C ARG A 84 -9.70 -0.96 -13.89
N LEU A 85 -8.81 -1.43 -13.00
CA LEU A 85 -8.62 -2.85 -12.72
C LEU A 85 -9.78 -3.47 -11.94
N VAL A 86 -10.35 -2.74 -10.99
CA VAL A 86 -11.52 -3.22 -10.22
C VAL A 86 -12.80 -3.13 -11.05
N GLY A 87 -12.89 -2.16 -11.97
CA GLY A 87 -14.07 -1.95 -12.81
C GLY A 87 -15.30 -1.46 -12.06
N ILE A 88 -15.08 -0.72 -10.96
CA ILE A 88 -16.14 -0.17 -10.12
C ILE A 88 -15.92 1.32 -9.97
N ASP A 89 -16.94 2.10 -10.32
CA ASP A 89 -17.01 3.52 -10.02
C ASP A 89 -17.78 3.78 -8.72
N TRP A 90 -17.30 4.76 -7.96
CA TRP A 90 -17.91 5.16 -6.71
C TRP A 90 -19.35 5.64 -6.94
N GLU A 91 -19.58 6.37 -8.01
CA GLU A 91 -20.85 6.96 -8.38
C GLU A 91 -21.95 5.91 -8.51
N ASP A 92 -21.62 4.68 -8.91
CA ASP A 92 -22.57 3.58 -9.06
C ASP A 92 -23.11 3.05 -7.71
N TYR A 93 -22.45 3.42 -6.61
CA TYR A 93 -22.75 2.87 -5.28
C TYR A 93 -23.15 3.93 -4.26
N GLN A 94 -23.35 5.19 -4.65
CA GLN A 94 -23.69 6.30 -3.75
C GLN A 94 -24.98 6.03 -2.95
N ASP A 95 -25.97 5.44 -3.60
CA ASP A 95 -27.27 5.12 -2.99
C ASP A 95 -27.28 3.76 -2.26
N HIS A 96 -26.16 3.04 -2.23
CA HIS A 96 -26.11 1.76 -1.53
C HIS A 96 -26.07 1.98 -0.02
N LYS A 97 -26.75 1.11 0.74
CA LYS A 97 -26.80 1.20 2.22
C LYS A 97 -25.42 1.24 2.90
N ASP A 98 -24.44 0.54 2.35
CA ASP A 98 -23.03 0.54 2.82
C ASP A 98 -22.08 0.46 1.62
N PRO A 99 -21.86 1.58 0.92
CA PRO A 99 -21.07 1.58 -0.30
C PRO A 99 -19.61 1.22 -0.03
N LEU A 100 -19.04 1.66 1.10
CA LEU A 100 -17.64 1.35 1.45
C LEU A 100 -17.41 -0.14 1.67
N LYS A 101 -18.41 -0.86 2.16
CA LYS A 101 -18.31 -2.32 2.32
C LYS A 101 -18.27 -3.03 0.97
N VAL A 102 -19.15 -2.64 0.05
CA VAL A 102 -19.21 -3.25 -1.29
C VAL A 102 -17.93 -3.00 -2.06
N ILE A 103 -17.47 -1.76 -2.09
CA ILE A 103 -16.25 -1.36 -2.77
C ILE A 103 -15.02 -2.02 -2.13
N GLY A 104 -14.98 -2.07 -0.79
CA GLY A 104 -13.92 -2.76 -0.06
C GLY A 104 -13.86 -4.26 -0.38
N GLN A 105 -15.01 -4.92 -0.50
CA GLN A 105 -15.06 -6.33 -0.89
C GLN A 105 -14.56 -6.53 -2.33
N ALA A 106 -15.00 -5.72 -3.27
CA ALA A 106 -14.56 -5.82 -4.65
C ALA A 106 -13.04 -5.62 -4.80
N HIS A 107 -12.46 -4.66 -4.07
CA HIS A 107 -11.00 -4.50 -4.02
C HIS A 107 -10.30 -5.70 -3.39
N ALA A 108 -10.84 -6.24 -2.30
CA ALA A 108 -10.27 -7.42 -1.65
C ALA A 108 -10.32 -8.67 -2.53
N ASP A 109 -11.36 -8.83 -3.33
CA ASP A 109 -11.48 -9.95 -4.28
C ASP A 109 -10.52 -9.76 -5.46
N LYS A 110 -10.43 -8.53 -5.98
CA LYS A 110 -9.53 -8.21 -7.10
C LYS A 110 -8.04 -8.37 -6.75
N VAL A 111 -7.59 -8.03 -5.54
CA VAL A 111 -6.19 -8.28 -5.15
C VAL A 111 -5.87 -9.78 -5.09
N VAL A 112 -6.82 -10.63 -4.70
CA VAL A 112 -6.62 -12.09 -4.73
C VAL A 112 -6.50 -12.61 -6.16
N GLU A 113 -7.37 -12.16 -7.05
CA GLU A 113 -7.35 -12.50 -8.48
C GLU A 113 -6.00 -12.12 -9.11
N LEU A 114 -5.62 -10.84 -9.03
CA LEU A 114 -4.39 -10.31 -9.63
C LEU A 114 -3.12 -10.92 -9.03
N ALA A 115 -3.09 -11.21 -7.73
CA ALA A 115 -1.97 -11.91 -7.11
C ALA A 115 -1.86 -13.36 -7.64
N SER A 116 -3.00 -14.05 -7.81
CA SER A 116 -3.04 -15.40 -8.38
C SER A 116 -2.52 -15.42 -9.82
N GLU A 117 -2.88 -14.45 -10.64
CA GLU A 117 -2.37 -14.30 -12.01
C GLU A 117 -0.85 -14.07 -12.03
N ALA A 118 -0.30 -13.34 -11.06
CA ALA A 118 1.14 -13.17 -10.86
C ALA A 118 1.83 -14.44 -10.31
N GLY A 119 1.10 -15.54 -10.11
CA GLY A 119 1.62 -16.77 -9.51
C GLY A 119 1.94 -16.63 -8.01
N VAL A 120 1.26 -15.73 -7.32
CA VAL A 120 1.42 -15.48 -5.88
C VAL A 120 0.17 -15.92 -5.13
N ASN A 121 0.34 -16.83 -4.18
CA ASN A 121 -0.75 -17.21 -3.28
C ASN A 121 -1.01 -16.06 -2.29
N TYR A 122 -2.19 -15.44 -2.37
CA TYR A 122 -2.61 -14.33 -1.52
C TYR A 122 -3.71 -14.80 -0.58
N THR A 123 -3.42 -14.82 0.72
CA THR A 123 -4.31 -15.39 1.72
C THR A 123 -5.44 -14.43 2.11
N THR A 124 -6.45 -14.96 2.79
CA THR A 124 -7.55 -14.14 3.34
C THR A 124 -7.04 -13.10 4.35
N GLU A 125 -5.97 -13.40 5.09
CA GLU A 125 -5.34 -12.48 6.04
C GLU A 125 -4.64 -11.32 5.33
N ASP A 126 -3.94 -11.61 4.24
CA ASP A 126 -3.23 -10.62 3.43
C ASP A 126 -4.18 -9.55 2.82
N ARG A 127 -5.43 -9.93 2.51
CA ARG A 127 -6.41 -9.00 1.91
C ARG A 127 -7.11 -8.06 2.89
N SER A 128 -6.85 -8.18 4.19
CA SER A 128 -7.55 -7.41 5.23
C SER A 128 -7.41 -5.89 5.09
N SER A 129 -6.29 -5.41 4.56
CA SER A 129 -6.02 -4.01 4.28
C SER A 129 -6.93 -3.40 3.21
N ASN A 130 -7.58 -4.22 2.38
CA ASN A 130 -8.50 -3.76 1.34
C ASN A 130 -9.96 -3.63 1.80
N PHE A 131 -10.30 -4.11 2.99
CA PHE A 131 -11.63 -3.92 3.55
C PHE A 131 -11.83 -2.49 4.07
N ARG A 132 -13.09 -2.15 4.40
CA ARG A 132 -13.52 -0.82 4.85
C ARG A 132 -12.63 -0.19 5.93
N GLN A 133 -12.13 -0.98 6.87
CA GLN A 133 -11.33 -0.52 8.00
C GLN A 133 -9.83 -0.81 7.83
N GLY A 134 -9.42 -1.22 6.63
CA GLY A 134 -8.02 -1.48 6.34
C GLY A 134 -7.19 -0.21 6.49
N ILE A 135 -6.21 -0.25 7.40
CA ILE A 135 -5.29 0.86 7.64
C ILE A 135 -3.90 0.42 7.24
N VAL A 136 -3.29 1.18 6.36
CA VAL A 136 -1.90 1.00 5.97
C VAL A 136 -1.07 2.21 6.37
N ARG A 137 0.19 1.97 6.64
CA ARG A 137 1.10 3.07 7.00
C ARG A 137 1.44 3.91 5.79
N CYS A 138 1.39 5.21 6.00
CA CYS A 138 1.80 6.17 4.98
C CYS A 138 3.29 6.02 4.68
N PRO A 139 3.72 6.01 3.41
CA PRO A 139 5.13 6.15 3.05
C PRO A 139 5.79 7.33 3.77
N TYR A 140 7.05 7.16 4.14
CA TYR A 140 7.87 8.08 4.93
C TYR A 140 7.46 8.27 6.40
N SER A 141 6.44 7.56 6.89
CA SER A 141 6.14 7.51 8.32
C SER A 141 7.09 6.56 9.07
N ILE A 142 7.22 6.78 10.38
CA ILE A 142 8.03 5.91 11.23
C ILE A 142 7.16 4.77 11.76
N HIS A 143 7.64 3.54 11.63
CA HIS A 143 6.98 2.38 12.21
C HIS A 143 7.16 2.38 13.75
N PRO A 144 6.07 2.46 14.55
CA PRO A 144 6.17 2.75 16.00
C PRO A 144 6.87 1.67 16.80
N LYS A 145 6.87 0.40 16.35
CA LYS A 145 7.51 -0.71 17.08
C LYS A 145 8.97 -0.90 16.74
N THR A 146 9.39 -0.58 15.50
CA THR A 146 10.74 -0.86 15.02
C THR A 146 11.58 0.40 14.90
N GLY A 147 10.97 1.58 14.88
CA GLY A 147 11.65 2.85 14.57
C GLY A 147 12.09 2.99 13.11
N GLN A 148 11.82 1.99 12.26
CA GLN A 148 12.18 2.03 10.85
C GLN A 148 11.21 2.91 10.06
N ILE A 149 11.71 3.50 8.98
CA ILE A 149 10.89 4.31 8.09
C ILE A 149 10.17 3.40 7.09
N VAL A 150 8.90 3.69 6.84
CA VAL A 150 8.12 3.10 5.74
C VAL A 150 8.64 3.70 4.44
N TRP A 151 9.27 2.90 3.59
CA TRP A 151 10.08 3.42 2.51
C TRP A 151 9.64 2.92 1.13
N PRO A 152 9.23 3.81 0.22
CA PRO A 152 9.04 3.46 -1.18
C PRO A 152 10.37 3.05 -1.83
N LEU A 153 10.38 1.93 -2.53
CA LEU A 153 11.59 1.43 -3.18
C LEU A 153 11.79 2.09 -4.54
N ASP A 154 13.00 2.57 -4.80
CA ASP A 154 13.45 2.89 -6.13
C ASP A 154 14.01 1.64 -6.85
N MET A 155 14.21 1.72 -8.15
CA MET A 155 14.73 0.61 -8.96
C MET A 155 16.06 0.07 -8.44
N LYS A 156 16.95 0.95 -7.94
CA LYS A 156 18.25 0.52 -7.38
C LYS A 156 18.08 -0.31 -6.11
N SER A 157 17.13 0.06 -5.27
CA SER A 157 16.79 -0.69 -4.05
C SER A 157 16.19 -2.04 -4.40
N ILE A 158 15.29 -2.10 -5.40
CA ILE A 158 14.69 -3.33 -5.90
C ILE A 158 15.78 -4.28 -6.45
N GLU A 159 16.67 -3.80 -7.30
CA GLU A 159 17.78 -4.60 -7.86
C GLU A 159 18.70 -5.15 -6.78
N LYS A 160 19.03 -4.34 -5.76
CA LYS A 160 19.83 -4.79 -4.62
C LYS A 160 19.14 -5.87 -3.80
N LEU A 161 17.82 -5.75 -3.56
CA LEU A 161 17.07 -6.76 -2.83
C LEU A 161 16.97 -8.05 -3.64
N ARG A 162 16.75 -7.98 -4.96
CA ARG A 162 16.76 -9.15 -5.87
C ARG A 162 18.07 -9.91 -5.86
N SER A 163 19.20 -9.25 -5.58
CA SER A 163 20.54 -9.86 -5.53
C SER A 163 20.89 -10.51 -4.19
N LYS A 164 19.97 -10.58 -3.22
CA LYS A 164 20.21 -11.13 -1.88
C LYS A 164 19.47 -12.44 -1.66
N ASP A 165 20.16 -13.37 -1.02
CA ASP A 165 19.58 -14.69 -0.69
C ASP A 165 18.94 -14.71 0.70
N ASN A 166 19.40 -13.84 1.61
CA ASN A 166 18.90 -13.81 2.99
C ASN A 166 19.15 -12.45 3.64
N LEU A 167 18.11 -11.85 4.22
CA LEU A 167 18.24 -10.60 4.98
C LEU A 167 17.32 -10.61 6.20
N THR A 168 17.81 -10.05 7.31
CA THR A 168 16.97 -9.64 8.44
C THR A 168 16.23 -8.35 8.10
N ILE A 169 15.25 -7.96 8.95
CA ILE A 169 14.54 -6.69 8.82
C ILE A 169 15.53 -5.50 8.82
N GLU A 170 16.53 -5.53 9.72
CA GLU A 170 17.59 -4.52 9.75
C GLU A 170 18.45 -4.56 8.49
N GLY A 171 18.72 -5.74 7.95
CA GLY A 171 19.44 -5.94 6.70
C GLY A 171 18.71 -5.34 5.51
N VAL A 172 17.39 -5.52 5.43
CA VAL A 172 16.52 -4.85 4.44
C VAL A 172 16.63 -3.33 4.61
N ALA A 173 16.39 -2.82 5.82
CA ALA A 173 16.46 -1.39 6.10
C ALA A 173 17.81 -0.78 5.69
N LYS A 174 18.93 -1.41 6.05
CA LYS A 174 20.28 -0.98 5.64
C LYS A 174 20.53 -1.03 4.13
N THR A 175 19.86 -1.94 3.44
CA THR A 175 20.01 -2.08 1.99
C THR A 175 19.31 -0.95 1.24
N ILE A 176 18.13 -0.55 1.72
CA ILE A 176 17.26 0.45 1.07
C ILE A 176 17.52 1.88 1.57
N HIS A 177 17.87 2.05 2.84
CA HIS A 177 18.16 3.36 3.41
C HIS A 177 19.62 3.74 3.15
N ARG A 178 19.89 4.45 2.08
CA ARG A 178 21.10 5.25 1.94
C ARG A 178 20.87 6.62 2.61
N TRP A 179 21.02 6.68 3.90
CA TRP A 179 21.39 7.95 4.51
C TRP A 179 22.92 8.12 4.26
N ASP A 180 23.29 8.69 3.16
CA ASP A 180 24.53 9.43 3.09
C ASP A 180 24.31 10.65 4.01
N ILE A 181 24.52 10.44 5.31
CA ILE A 181 24.72 11.57 6.22
C ILE A 181 25.97 12.26 5.64
N PRO A 182 25.86 13.49 5.15
CA PRO A 182 27.06 14.23 4.77
C PRO A 182 27.96 14.21 6.01
N ASN A 183 29.17 13.68 5.88
CA ASN A 183 30.17 13.77 6.93
C ASN A 183 30.17 15.23 7.39
N GLN A 184 29.65 15.49 8.57
CA GLN A 184 29.92 16.73 9.28
C GLN A 184 31.41 16.67 9.62
N SER A 185 32.22 17.05 8.65
CA SER A 185 33.61 17.36 8.90
C SER A 185 33.64 18.56 9.83
N THR A 186 33.99 18.24 11.09
CA THR A 186 34.40 19.19 12.13
C THR A 186 35.39 20.22 11.65
#